data_a0106fab154932867c04312da7e3d2be
#
_entry.id   a0106fab154932867c04312da7e3d2be
#
_cell.length_a   1.000
_cell.length_b   1.000
_cell.length_c   1.000
_cell.angle_alpha   90.00
_cell.angle_beta   90.00
_cell.angle_gamma   90.00
#
_symmetry.space_group_name_H-M   'P 1'
#
loop_
_entity.id
_entity.type
_entity.pdbx_description
1 polymer ?
#
loop_
_entity_poly.entity_id
_entity_poly.type
_entity_poly.pdbx_seq_one_letter_code
_entity_poly.pdbx_strand_id
1 'polypeptide(L)'
;FYYVVLSYYNNNGKRRVKYFSTGLPEKGNKRKAEAELARIRSEFVPPQEVGELASDMPFADYLLEWLEIVKVRVKATTFSSYEQMVKSVIEPYFRKKAVTLQGLEARHIQQFYSEKLKTVKPNSVIHYHAVIHQALKYAMKTDLVTQNVAMKVDRPKKNDYQPVFLDAEELQHLFE
;
A
#
# COMPACT_ATOMS: atom_id res chain seq x y z
N PHE A 1 0.91 -25.66 29.23
CA PHE A 1 -0.06 -26.08 28.23
C PHE A 1 0.65 -26.50 26.94
N TYR A 2 0.12 -27.53 26.27
CA TYR A 2 0.62 -27.95 24.97
C TYR A 2 0.15 -27.00 23.86
N TYR A 3 1.06 -26.72 22.91
CA TYR A 3 0.77 -26.00 21.67
C TYR A 3 1.17 -26.86 20.49
N VAL A 4 0.33 -26.90 19.47
CA VAL A 4 0.68 -27.48 18.18
C VAL A 4 1.35 -26.39 17.34
N VAL A 5 2.52 -26.68 16.81
CA VAL A 5 3.29 -25.75 15.98
C VAL A 5 3.42 -26.38 14.59
N LEU A 6 2.76 -25.78 13.62
CA LEU A 6 2.86 -26.20 12.22
C LEU A 6 3.71 -25.20 11.43
N SER A 7 4.71 -25.73 10.74
CA SER A 7 5.46 -24.94 9.77
C SER A 7 5.01 -25.29 8.35
N TYR A 8 4.82 -24.27 7.54
CA TYR A 8 4.46 -24.39 6.12
C TYR A 8 5.24 -23.38 5.31
N TYR A 9 5.33 -23.61 4.02
CA TYR A 9 5.91 -22.64 3.09
C TYR A 9 4.77 -21.87 2.41
N ASN A 10 4.91 -20.54 2.37
CA ASN A 10 3.99 -19.71 1.60
C ASN A 10 4.33 -19.81 0.09
N ASN A 11 3.48 -19.21 -0.76
CA ASN A 11 3.62 -19.21 -2.21
C ASN A 11 4.98 -18.63 -2.69
N ASN A 12 5.62 -17.78 -1.87
CA ASN A 12 6.94 -17.21 -2.13
C ASN A 12 8.10 -18.09 -1.62
N GLY A 13 7.86 -19.35 -1.24
CA GLY A 13 8.86 -20.26 -0.71
C GLY A 13 9.41 -19.88 0.66
N LYS A 14 8.80 -18.91 1.37
CA LYS A 14 9.24 -18.50 2.70
C LYS A 14 8.55 -19.34 3.76
N ARG A 15 9.35 -19.90 4.70
CA ARG A 15 8.84 -20.68 5.83
C ARG A 15 8.02 -19.79 6.77
N ARG A 16 6.80 -20.24 7.07
CA ARG A 16 5.89 -19.63 8.07
C ARG A 16 5.59 -20.63 9.16
N VAL A 17 5.20 -20.14 10.32
CA VAL A 17 4.86 -20.95 11.48
C VAL A 17 3.52 -20.48 12.02
N LYS A 18 2.63 -21.44 12.31
CA LYS A 18 1.34 -21.16 12.95
C LYS A 18 1.23 -21.96 14.26
N TYR A 19 0.77 -21.29 15.29
CA TYR A 19 0.60 -21.85 16.63
C TYR A 19 -0.87 -22.09 16.90
N PHE A 20 -1.20 -23.27 17.43
CA PHE A 20 -2.55 -23.62 17.88
C PHE A 20 -2.49 -24.00 19.35
N SER A 21 -3.29 -23.35 20.17
CA SER A 21 -3.43 -23.74 21.57
C SER A 21 -4.32 -24.99 21.67
N THR A 22 -3.83 -26.01 22.33
CA THR A 22 -4.64 -27.22 22.59
C THR A 22 -5.52 -27.10 23.82
N GLY A 23 -5.27 -26.11 24.67
CA GLY A 23 -5.92 -25.98 25.99
C GLY A 23 -5.57 -27.10 26.99
N LEU A 24 -4.67 -28.03 26.62
CA LEU A 24 -4.31 -29.18 27.46
C LEU A 24 -3.12 -28.81 28.35
N PRO A 25 -3.23 -28.98 29.68
CA PRO A 25 -2.09 -28.88 30.60
C PRO A 25 -1.03 -29.95 30.27
N GLU A 26 0.25 -29.62 30.49
CA GLU A 26 1.37 -30.50 30.14
C GLU A 26 1.36 -31.83 30.93
N LYS A 27 0.92 -31.80 32.20
CA LYS A 27 0.96 -32.99 33.08
C LYS A 27 -0.12 -34.00 32.68
N GLY A 28 0.27 -35.20 32.26
CA GLY A 28 -0.63 -36.32 32.00
C GLY A 28 -1.38 -36.31 30.67
N ASN A 29 -1.25 -35.28 29.83
CA ASN A 29 -2.03 -35.13 28.62
C ASN A 29 -1.24 -35.34 27.31
N LYS A 30 -0.04 -35.96 27.37
CA LYS A 30 0.81 -36.13 26.17
C LYS A 30 0.09 -36.88 25.05
N ARG A 31 -0.58 -38.01 25.34
CA ARG A 31 -1.34 -38.78 24.34
C ARG A 31 -2.48 -37.99 23.69
N LYS A 32 -3.18 -37.15 24.48
CA LYS A 32 -4.26 -36.28 23.96
C LYS A 32 -3.66 -35.16 23.09
N ALA A 33 -2.52 -34.58 23.46
CA ALA A 33 -1.85 -33.58 22.67
C ALA A 33 -1.31 -34.13 21.34
N GLU A 34 -0.81 -35.39 21.33
CA GLU A 34 -0.38 -36.09 20.10
C GLU A 34 -1.56 -36.37 19.17
N ALA A 35 -2.72 -36.79 19.72
CA ALA A 35 -3.94 -36.97 18.93
C ALA A 35 -4.44 -35.63 18.32
N GLU A 36 -4.39 -34.55 19.11
CA GLU A 36 -4.76 -33.23 18.65
C GLU A 36 -3.81 -32.69 17.57
N LEU A 37 -2.50 -32.97 17.71
CA LEU A 37 -1.52 -32.69 16.67
C LEU A 37 -1.86 -33.41 15.36
N ALA A 38 -2.21 -34.71 15.42
CA ALA A 38 -2.57 -35.48 14.25
C ALA A 38 -3.83 -34.91 13.57
N ARG A 39 -4.87 -34.56 14.38
CA ARG A 39 -6.10 -33.95 13.90
C ARG A 39 -5.84 -32.61 13.21
N ILE A 40 -5.16 -31.68 13.91
CA ILE A 40 -4.85 -30.36 13.38
C ILE A 40 -3.99 -30.49 12.11
N ARG A 41 -3.05 -31.45 12.06
CA ARG A 41 -2.20 -31.65 10.88
C ARG A 41 -3.01 -32.18 9.68
N SER A 42 -4.02 -33.04 9.87
CA SER A 42 -4.87 -33.53 8.78
C SER A 42 -5.87 -32.50 8.28
N GLU A 43 -6.33 -31.62 9.16
CA GLU A 43 -7.31 -30.56 8.83
C GLU A 43 -6.62 -29.25 8.40
N PHE A 44 -5.32 -29.12 8.65
CA PHE A 44 -4.60 -27.91 8.36
C PHE A 44 -4.42 -27.70 6.85
N VAL A 45 -5.20 -26.80 6.32
CA VAL A 45 -4.95 -26.20 5.01
C VAL A 45 -4.12 -24.94 5.25
N PRO A 46 -2.91 -24.86 4.70
CA PRO A 46 -2.14 -23.62 4.77
C PRO A 46 -3.03 -22.47 4.28
N PRO A 47 -3.08 -21.32 4.98
CA PRO A 47 -3.80 -20.17 4.47
C PRO A 47 -3.30 -19.94 3.06
N GLN A 48 -4.17 -20.12 2.07
CA GLN A 48 -3.90 -19.60 0.75
C GLN A 48 -3.79 -18.10 0.96
N GLU A 49 -2.56 -17.60 0.88
CA GLU A 49 -2.38 -16.16 0.87
C GLU A 49 -3.23 -15.69 -0.30
N VAL A 50 -4.20 -14.81 -0.02
CA VAL A 50 -5.09 -14.17 -1.00
C VAL A 50 -4.28 -13.42 -2.08
N GLY A 51 -2.96 -13.59 -2.04
CA GLY A 51 -1.94 -13.03 -2.91
C GLY A 51 -1.84 -13.62 -4.32
N GLU A 52 -2.43 -14.78 -4.64
CA GLU A 52 -2.36 -15.26 -6.04
C GLU A 52 -3.28 -14.44 -6.97
N LEU A 53 -4.43 -13.98 -6.48
CA LEU A 53 -5.29 -13.08 -7.25
C LEU A 53 -4.75 -11.64 -7.26
N ALA A 54 -3.96 -11.25 -6.25
CA ALA A 54 -3.38 -9.92 -6.17
C ALA A 54 -1.98 -9.83 -6.80
N SER A 55 -1.31 -10.97 -7.10
CA SER A 55 0.05 -10.96 -7.66
C SER A 55 0.08 -10.39 -9.09
N ASP A 56 -0.99 -10.56 -9.84
CA ASP A 56 -1.10 -10.07 -11.21
C ASP A 56 -1.96 -8.80 -11.33
N MET A 57 -2.50 -8.29 -10.22
CA MET A 57 -3.29 -7.06 -10.25
C MET A 57 -2.44 -5.87 -10.68
N PRO A 58 -2.79 -5.17 -11.77
CA PRO A 58 -2.11 -3.93 -12.14
C PRO A 58 -2.20 -2.91 -11.01
N PHE A 59 -1.10 -2.24 -10.70
CA PHE A 59 -1.08 -1.19 -9.67
C PHE A 59 -2.08 -0.07 -9.98
N ALA A 60 -2.32 0.21 -11.27
CA ALA A 60 -3.32 1.15 -11.74
C ALA A 60 -4.74 0.76 -11.29
N ASP A 61 -5.12 -0.52 -11.43
CA ASP A 61 -6.44 -1.03 -11.04
C ASP A 61 -6.60 -1.03 -9.52
N TYR A 62 -5.54 -1.43 -8.79
CA TYR A 62 -5.50 -1.32 -7.33
C TYR A 62 -5.77 0.11 -6.84
N LEU A 63 -5.20 1.13 -7.49
CA LEU A 63 -5.44 2.52 -7.12
C LEU A 63 -6.91 2.93 -7.26
N LEU A 64 -7.61 2.43 -8.27
CA LEU A 64 -9.05 2.68 -8.45
C LEU A 64 -9.88 1.97 -7.37
N GLU A 65 -9.57 0.72 -7.03
CA GLU A 65 -10.21 0.01 -5.93
C GLU A 65 -9.96 0.72 -4.58
N TRP A 66 -8.73 1.16 -4.34
CA TRP A 66 -8.39 1.90 -3.14
C TRP A 66 -9.16 3.23 -3.03
N LEU A 67 -9.44 3.92 -4.13
CA LEU A 67 -10.29 5.12 -4.13
C LEU A 67 -11.69 4.83 -3.57
N GLU A 68 -12.32 3.75 -3.97
CA GLU A 68 -13.65 3.39 -3.45
C GLU A 68 -13.61 3.11 -1.94
N ILE A 69 -12.53 2.52 -1.46
CA ILE A 69 -12.34 2.26 -0.01
C ILE A 69 -12.13 3.55 0.77
N VAL A 70 -11.33 4.48 0.25
CA VAL A 70 -10.99 5.71 0.96
C VAL A 70 -12.11 6.74 0.93
N LYS A 71 -13.00 6.66 -0.04
CA LYS A 71 -14.16 7.54 -0.22
C LYS A 71 -15.01 7.69 1.04
N VAL A 72 -15.25 6.59 1.73
CA VAL A 72 -16.05 6.59 2.98
C VAL A 72 -15.26 6.97 4.23
N ARG A 73 -13.94 7.21 4.11
CA ARG A 73 -13.04 7.45 5.24
C ARG A 73 -12.52 8.87 5.34
N VAL A 74 -12.64 9.64 4.26
CA VAL A 74 -12.12 11.01 4.19
C VAL A 74 -13.23 12.00 3.85
N LYS A 75 -12.98 13.29 4.10
CA LYS A 75 -13.90 14.36 3.72
C LYS A 75 -14.03 14.43 2.19
N ALA A 76 -15.19 14.84 1.69
CA ALA A 76 -15.49 14.94 0.26
C ALA A 76 -14.43 15.75 -0.52
N THR A 77 -13.96 16.86 0.03
CA THR A 77 -12.92 17.70 -0.57
C THR A 77 -11.57 16.98 -0.71
N THR A 78 -11.20 16.19 0.31
CA THR A 78 -9.97 15.37 0.28
C THR A 78 -10.11 14.25 -0.74
N PHE A 79 -11.28 13.59 -0.78
CA PHE A 79 -11.56 12.54 -1.75
C PHE A 79 -11.47 13.07 -3.18
N SER A 80 -12.12 14.22 -3.49
CA SER A 80 -12.07 14.85 -4.79
C SER A 80 -10.61 15.13 -5.25
N SER A 81 -9.77 15.60 -4.32
CA SER A 81 -8.35 15.82 -4.59
C SER A 81 -7.61 14.51 -4.90
N TYR A 82 -7.89 13.43 -4.13
CA TYR A 82 -7.28 12.12 -4.38
C TYR A 82 -7.75 11.53 -5.71
N GLU A 83 -9.04 11.59 -5.96
CA GLU A 83 -9.64 11.10 -7.20
C GLU A 83 -9.03 11.78 -8.43
N GLN A 84 -8.93 13.11 -8.40
CA GLN A 84 -8.32 13.88 -9.48
C GLN A 84 -6.87 13.47 -9.71
N MET A 85 -6.04 13.40 -8.64
CA MET A 85 -4.63 13.01 -8.77
C MET A 85 -4.47 11.58 -9.28
N VAL A 86 -5.28 10.65 -8.80
CA VAL A 86 -5.22 9.26 -9.23
C VAL A 86 -5.66 9.13 -10.67
N LYS A 87 -6.90 9.53 -11.01
CA LYS A 87 -7.49 9.30 -12.33
C LYS A 87 -6.82 10.08 -13.44
N SER A 88 -6.34 11.32 -13.16
CA SER A 88 -5.77 12.18 -14.20
C SER A 88 -4.27 12.02 -14.38
N VAL A 89 -3.53 11.51 -13.37
CA VAL A 89 -2.07 11.57 -13.41
C VAL A 89 -1.40 10.24 -13.06
N ILE A 90 -1.78 9.61 -11.92
CA ILE A 90 -1.04 8.47 -11.39
C ILE A 90 -1.44 7.19 -12.12
N GLU A 91 -2.73 6.90 -12.16
CA GLU A 91 -3.28 5.70 -12.79
C GLU A 91 -2.89 5.58 -14.27
N PRO A 92 -3.07 6.62 -15.14
CA PRO A 92 -2.71 6.50 -16.55
C PRO A 92 -1.21 6.25 -16.77
N TYR A 93 -0.36 6.80 -15.91
CA TYR A 93 1.07 6.56 -15.97
C TYR A 93 1.41 5.09 -15.69
N PHE A 94 0.94 4.56 -14.56
CA PHE A 94 1.25 3.19 -14.16
C PHE A 94 0.55 2.16 -15.04
N ARG A 95 -0.61 2.46 -15.59
CA ARG A 95 -1.29 1.61 -16.58
C ARG A 95 -0.45 1.45 -17.85
N LYS A 96 0.12 2.55 -18.36
CA LYS A 96 1.02 2.51 -19.52
C LYS A 96 2.29 1.70 -19.24
N LYS A 97 2.79 1.69 -18.00
CA LYS A 97 3.99 0.93 -17.61
C LYS A 97 3.68 -0.55 -17.31
N ALA A 98 2.40 -0.94 -17.24
CA ALA A 98 1.94 -2.30 -16.94
C ALA A 98 2.60 -2.92 -15.68
N VAL A 99 2.81 -2.10 -14.64
CA VAL A 99 3.41 -2.55 -13.38
C VAL A 99 2.33 -3.15 -12.49
N THR A 100 2.56 -4.36 -12.00
CA THR A 100 1.67 -5.01 -11.03
C THR A 100 1.89 -4.46 -9.62
N LEU A 101 0.90 -4.61 -8.73
CA LEU A 101 0.98 -4.16 -7.34
C LEU A 101 2.17 -4.79 -6.59
N GLN A 102 2.39 -6.07 -6.76
CA GLN A 102 3.51 -6.78 -6.12
C GLN A 102 4.84 -6.55 -6.82
N GLY A 103 4.82 -6.33 -8.14
CA GLY A 103 6.00 -5.99 -8.92
C GLY A 103 6.41 -4.51 -8.81
N LEU A 104 5.67 -3.70 -8.03
CA LEU A 104 5.99 -2.30 -7.85
C LEU A 104 7.25 -2.14 -6.99
N GLU A 105 8.25 -1.48 -7.54
CA GLU A 105 9.50 -1.17 -6.86
C GLU A 105 9.69 0.34 -6.69
N ALA A 106 10.57 0.72 -5.76
CA ALA A 106 10.91 2.14 -5.51
C ALA A 106 11.39 2.85 -6.79
N ARG A 107 12.13 2.15 -7.67
CA ARG A 107 12.59 2.71 -8.95
C ARG A 107 11.46 3.15 -9.87
N HIS A 108 10.32 2.42 -9.89
CA HIS A 108 9.17 2.77 -10.72
C HIS A 108 8.53 4.07 -10.25
N ILE A 109 8.44 4.26 -8.93
CA ILE A 109 7.92 5.49 -8.34
C ILE A 109 8.90 6.64 -8.55
N GLN A 110 10.21 6.41 -8.41
CA GLN A 110 11.24 7.42 -8.65
C GLN A 110 11.24 7.91 -10.10
N GLN A 111 11.06 6.99 -11.06
CA GLN A 111 10.91 7.34 -12.48
C GLN A 111 9.66 8.20 -12.72
N PHE A 112 8.54 7.84 -12.10
CA PHE A 112 7.31 8.64 -12.14
C PHE A 112 7.57 10.07 -11.68
N TYR A 113 8.27 10.26 -10.54
CA TYR A 113 8.59 11.62 -10.06
C TYR A 113 9.49 12.37 -11.01
N SER A 114 10.53 11.72 -11.53
CA SER A 114 11.45 12.34 -12.48
C SER A 114 10.76 12.79 -13.77
N GLU A 115 9.80 12.00 -14.27
CA GLU A 115 9.03 12.37 -15.44
C GLU A 115 8.05 13.52 -15.13
N LYS A 116 7.39 13.48 -13.96
CA LYS A 116 6.42 14.54 -13.58
C LYS A 116 7.08 15.87 -13.25
N LEU A 117 8.25 15.88 -12.64
CA LEU A 117 9.00 17.11 -12.36
C LEU A 117 9.36 17.92 -13.61
N LYS A 118 9.31 17.30 -14.79
CA LYS A 118 9.51 18.03 -16.06
C LYS A 118 8.31 18.91 -16.44
N THR A 119 7.12 18.62 -15.90
CA THR A 119 5.86 19.25 -16.31
C THR A 119 5.09 19.91 -15.17
N VAL A 120 5.38 19.55 -13.92
CA VAL A 120 4.68 20.08 -12.74
C VAL A 120 5.66 20.54 -11.67
N LYS A 121 5.18 21.43 -10.78
CA LYS A 121 5.97 21.92 -9.64
C LYS A 121 6.27 20.80 -8.62
N PRO A 122 7.40 20.86 -7.89
CA PRO A 122 7.77 19.88 -6.86
C PRO A 122 6.67 19.60 -5.84
N ASN A 123 5.92 20.62 -5.42
CA ASN A 123 4.80 20.46 -4.49
C ASN A 123 3.73 19.50 -5.02
N SER A 124 3.42 19.51 -6.33
CA SER A 124 2.47 18.57 -6.92
C SER A 124 2.97 17.13 -6.81
N VAL A 125 4.27 16.90 -7.04
CA VAL A 125 4.86 15.55 -6.90
C VAL A 125 4.86 15.10 -5.44
N ILE A 126 5.02 16.00 -4.47
CA ILE A 126 4.87 15.70 -3.04
C ILE A 126 3.43 15.22 -2.74
N HIS A 127 2.42 15.83 -3.33
CA HIS A 127 1.02 15.37 -3.18
C HIS A 127 0.79 14.01 -3.84
N TYR A 128 1.33 13.76 -5.03
CA TYR A 128 1.27 12.44 -5.66
C TYR A 128 1.95 11.37 -4.80
N HIS A 129 3.11 11.68 -4.21
CA HIS A 129 3.76 10.78 -3.25
C HIS A 129 2.85 10.46 -2.07
N ALA A 130 2.19 11.47 -1.48
CA ALA A 130 1.30 11.27 -0.34
C ALA A 130 0.16 10.29 -0.67
N VAL A 131 -0.45 10.41 -1.86
CA VAL A 131 -1.51 9.51 -2.33
C VAL A 131 -0.97 8.09 -2.53
N ILE A 132 0.13 7.92 -3.26
CA ILE A 132 0.76 6.61 -3.49
C ILE A 132 1.15 5.95 -2.17
N HIS A 133 1.76 6.72 -1.26
CA HIS A 133 2.15 6.23 0.06
C HIS A 133 0.95 5.74 0.88
N GLN A 134 -0.17 6.48 0.87
CA GLN A 134 -1.40 6.10 1.58
C GLN A 134 -2.04 4.84 0.98
N ALA A 135 -2.09 4.73 -0.34
CA ALA A 135 -2.59 3.54 -1.02
C ALA A 135 -1.75 2.31 -0.66
N LEU A 136 -0.42 2.40 -0.75
CA LEU A 136 0.49 1.30 -0.41
C LEU A 136 0.49 0.97 1.10
N LYS A 137 0.29 1.96 1.96
CA LYS A 137 0.10 1.72 3.40
C LYS A 137 -1.14 0.88 3.67
N TYR A 138 -2.22 1.14 2.92
CA TYR A 138 -3.43 0.33 3.01
C TYR A 138 -3.20 -1.08 2.45
N ALA A 139 -2.54 -1.23 1.30
CA ALA A 139 -2.17 -2.52 0.72
C ALA A 139 -1.35 -3.38 1.70
N MET A 140 -0.41 -2.74 2.41
CA MET A 140 0.40 -3.42 3.44
C MET A 140 -0.46 -3.84 4.64
N LYS A 141 -1.44 -3.01 5.05
CA LYS A 141 -2.34 -3.33 6.17
C LYS A 141 -3.29 -4.49 5.84
N THR A 142 -3.61 -4.69 4.57
CA THR A 142 -4.49 -5.76 4.06
C THR A 142 -3.70 -6.95 3.51
N ASP A 143 -2.39 -7.03 3.80
CA ASP A 143 -1.49 -8.11 3.40
C ASP A 143 -1.37 -8.33 1.87
N LEU A 144 -1.80 -7.35 1.05
CA LEU A 144 -1.64 -7.38 -0.41
C LEU A 144 -0.17 -7.19 -0.82
N VAL A 145 0.60 -6.46 -0.03
CA VAL A 145 2.05 -6.29 -0.20
C VAL A 145 2.77 -6.41 1.15
N THR A 146 4.01 -6.86 1.12
CA THR A 146 4.81 -7.07 2.34
C THR A 146 5.46 -5.80 2.86
N GLN A 147 5.62 -4.78 2.02
CA GLN A 147 6.28 -3.51 2.37
C GLN A 147 5.71 -2.35 1.56
N ASN A 148 5.77 -1.15 2.13
CA ASN A 148 5.43 0.07 1.40
C ASN A 148 6.68 0.61 0.71
N VAL A 149 6.81 0.36 -0.59
CA VAL A 149 7.99 0.77 -1.38
C VAL A 149 8.10 2.30 -1.54
N ALA A 150 7.00 3.05 -1.36
CA ALA A 150 7.06 4.51 -1.39
C ALA A 150 7.87 5.10 -0.21
N MET A 151 8.10 4.34 0.86
CA MET A 151 8.97 4.77 1.96
C MET A 151 10.46 4.83 1.58
N LYS A 152 10.85 4.14 0.49
CA LYS A 152 12.24 4.06 0.02
C LYS A 152 12.55 5.06 -1.10
N VAL A 153 11.61 5.95 -1.40
CA VAL A 153 11.70 6.90 -2.52
C VAL A 153 12.04 8.29 -2.00
N ASP A 154 12.97 8.94 -2.66
CA ASP A 154 13.34 10.32 -2.35
C ASP A 154 12.28 11.29 -2.87
N ARG A 155 11.69 12.04 -1.94
CA ARG A 155 10.73 13.09 -2.28
C ARG A 155 11.46 14.35 -2.74
N PRO A 156 10.93 15.09 -3.73
CA PRO A 156 11.47 16.39 -4.07
C PRO A 156 11.39 17.35 -2.87
N LYS A 157 12.36 18.27 -2.78
CA LYS A 157 12.31 19.33 -1.78
C LYS A 157 11.13 20.26 -2.08
N LYS A 158 10.45 20.69 -1.02
CA LYS A 158 9.38 21.69 -1.13
C LYS A 158 10.01 23.00 -1.63
N ASN A 159 9.38 23.63 -2.62
CA ASN A 159 9.75 25.00 -2.97
C ASN A 159 9.23 25.93 -1.88
N ASP A 160 10.08 26.80 -1.38
CA ASP A 160 9.67 27.87 -0.51
C ASP A 160 8.79 28.84 -1.32
N TYR A 161 7.56 29.02 -0.86
CA TYR A 161 6.66 30.01 -1.42
C TYR A 161 7.14 31.38 -0.94
N GLN A 162 7.63 32.19 -1.86
CA GLN A 162 7.81 33.62 -1.61
C GLN A 162 6.52 34.33 -2.03
N PRO A 163 5.74 34.85 -1.09
CA PRO A 163 4.56 35.64 -1.44
C PRO A 163 5.03 36.91 -2.18
N VAL A 164 4.49 37.13 -3.35
CA VAL A 164 4.60 38.40 -4.03
C VAL A 164 3.46 39.25 -3.51
N PHE A 165 3.79 40.31 -2.79
CA PHE A 165 2.82 41.30 -2.34
C PHE A 165 2.72 42.35 -3.44
N LEU A 166 1.49 42.66 -3.87
CA LEU A 166 1.24 43.81 -4.71
C LEU A 166 1.52 45.08 -3.91
N ASP A 167 2.23 46.01 -4.51
CA ASP A 167 2.40 47.33 -3.93
C ASP A 167 1.15 48.18 -4.12
N ALA A 168 1.13 49.38 -3.55
CA ALA A 168 -0.06 50.24 -3.57
C ALA A 168 -0.45 50.68 -5.01
N GLU A 169 0.53 50.83 -5.90
CA GLU A 169 0.29 51.24 -7.29
C GLU A 169 -0.27 50.08 -8.11
N GLU A 170 0.25 48.87 -7.91
CA GLU A 170 -0.24 47.61 -8.53
C GLU A 170 -1.65 47.27 -8.06
N LEU A 171 -2.00 47.55 -6.78
CA LEU A 171 -3.35 47.41 -6.27
C LEU A 171 -4.31 48.38 -6.89
N GLN A 172 -3.89 49.63 -7.14
CA GLN A 172 -4.73 50.64 -7.77
C GLN A 172 -5.08 50.26 -9.21
N HIS A 173 -4.11 49.75 -9.97
CA HIS A 173 -4.33 49.23 -11.34
C HIS A 173 -5.24 47.99 -11.41
N LEU A 174 -5.42 47.26 -10.35
CA LEU A 174 -6.29 46.07 -10.31
C LEU A 174 -7.78 46.45 -10.17
N PHE A 175 -8.07 47.68 -9.73
CA PHE A 175 -9.43 48.19 -9.48
C PHE A 175 -9.90 49.23 -10.52
N GLU A 176 -9.07 49.58 -11.50
CA GLU A 176 -9.42 50.33 -12.70
C GLU A 176 -9.84 49.39 -13.83
#